data_dbb4443c84721e7fcbdb9c892e854d42
#
_entry.id   dbb4443c84721e7fcbdb9c892e854d42
#
_cell.length_a   1.000
_cell.length_b   1.000
_cell.length_c   1.000
_cell.angle_alpha   90.00
_cell.angle_beta   90.00
_cell.angle_gamma   90.00
#
_symmetry.space_group_name_H-M   'P 1'
#
loop_
_entity.id
_entity.type
_entity.pdbx_description
1 polymer ?
#
loop_
_entity_poly.entity_id
_entity_poly.type
_entity_poly.pdbx_seq_one_letter_code
_entity_poly.pdbx_strand_id
1 'polypeptide(L)'
;MELTSKQRAQLRSLATNLDTIVHVGKDGIGDNLIKQVNDALEARELIKGRVLENSLLTAREAAEELAVAARCEVVQVIGSKFVLYRMQHDKSKRKIKLVKAKRSV
;
A
#
# COMPACT_ATOMS: atom_id res chain seq x y z
N MET A 1 6.05 10.32 4.01
CA MET A 1 5.69 10.05 5.41
C MET A 1 6.43 8.82 5.89
N GLU A 2 7.01 8.89 7.07
CA GLU A 2 7.73 7.74 7.62
C GLU A 2 6.90 7.09 8.72
N LEU A 3 6.65 5.80 8.58
CA LEU A 3 5.84 5.05 9.52
C LEU A 3 6.71 4.48 10.64
N THR A 4 6.24 4.60 11.88
CA THR A 4 6.89 3.94 13.01
C THR A 4 6.59 2.45 12.98
N SER A 5 7.34 1.66 13.77
CA SER A 5 7.09 0.22 13.89
C SER A 5 5.68 -0.06 14.40
N LYS A 6 5.19 0.73 15.35
CA LYS A 6 3.83 0.57 15.86
C LYS A 6 2.78 0.86 14.81
N GLN A 7 3.01 1.92 14.02
CA GLN A 7 2.09 2.27 12.94
C GLN A 7 2.07 1.19 11.87
N ARG A 8 3.23 0.65 11.51
CA ARG A 8 3.30 -0.46 10.56
C ARG A 8 2.55 -1.69 11.08
N ALA A 9 2.72 -2.01 12.36
CA ALA A 9 2.03 -3.15 12.96
C ALA A 9 0.50 -2.96 12.92
N GLN A 10 0.04 -1.76 13.21
CA GLN A 10 -1.37 -1.41 13.10
C GLN A 10 -1.89 -1.62 11.69
N LEU A 11 -1.16 -1.12 10.70
CA LEU A 11 -1.58 -1.22 9.30
C LEU A 11 -1.56 -2.67 8.81
N ARG A 12 -0.56 -3.46 9.21
CA ARG A 12 -0.53 -4.89 8.87
C ARG A 12 -1.74 -5.62 9.45
N SER A 13 -2.10 -5.29 10.67
CA SER A 13 -3.26 -5.88 11.33
C SER A 13 -4.55 -5.55 10.58
N LEU A 14 -4.72 -4.29 10.22
CA LEU A 14 -5.90 -3.86 9.45
C LEU A 14 -5.94 -4.53 8.07
N ALA A 15 -4.78 -4.70 7.44
CA ALA A 15 -4.70 -5.29 6.10
C ALA A 15 -5.06 -6.77 6.07
N THR A 16 -5.00 -7.46 7.20
CA THR A 16 -5.32 -8.90 7.28
C THR A 16 -6.71 -9.20 6.72
N ASN A 17 -7.66 -8.29 6.92
CA ASN A 17 -9.04 -8.48 6.49
C ASN A 17 -9.38 -7.81 5.15
N LEU A 18 -8.38 -7.21 4.49
CA LEU A 18 -8.64 -6.55 3.22
C LEU A 18 -8.59 -7.53 2.06
N ASP A 19 -9.47 -7.31 1.08
CA ASP A 19 -9.43 -8.03 -0.18
C ASP A 19 -8.30 -7.49 -1.04
N THR A 20 -7.73 -8.36 -1.86
CA THR A 20 -6.74 -7.95 -2.86
C THR A 20 -7.46 -7.26 -4.01
N ILE A 21 -7.15 -6.00 -4.25
CA ILE A 21 -7.83 -5.20 -5.28
C ILE A 21 -6.90 -4.76 -6.42
N VAL A 22 -5.60 -4.93 -6.27
CA VAL A 22 -4.61 -4.58 -7.29
C VAL A 22 -3.90 -5.83 -7.74
N HIS A 23 -3.84 -6.05 -9.05
CA HIS A 23 -3.21 -7.23 -9.62
C HIS A 23 -2.16 -6.81 -10.65
N VAL A 24 -0.93 -7.25 -10.45
CA VAL A 24 0.19 -6.95 -11.36
C VAL A 24 0.48 -8.18 -12.20
N GLY A 25 0.20 -8.10 -13.49
CA GLY A 25 0.41 -9.20 -14.43
C GLY A 25 1.65 -8.99 -15.30
N LYS A 26 1.65 -9.66 -16.46
CA LYS A 26 2.79 -9.66 -17.38
C LYS A 26 3.13 -8.27 -17.94
N ASP A 27 2.16 -7.37 -18.00
CA ASP A 27 2.35 -6.03 -18.53
C ASP A 27 3.04 -5.09 -17.52
N GLY A 28 3.29 -5.58 -16.32
CA GLY A 28 3.99 -4.82 -15.29
C GLY A 28 3.17 -3.64 -14.78
N ILE A 29 3.88 -2.54 -14.52
CA ILE A 29 3.27 -1.34 -13.94
C ILE A 29 3.23 -0.25 -14.99
N GLY A 30 2.04 -0.04 -15.56
CA GLY A 30 1.81 1.01 -16.54
C GLY A 30 0.92 2.10 -15.97
N ASP A 31 0.64 3.11 -16.80
CA ASP A 31 -0.12 4.28 -16.37
C ASP A 31 -1.50 3.94 -15.84
N ASN A 32 -2.18 2.97 -16.46
CA ASN A 32 -3.53 2.58 -16.01
C ASN A 32 -3.50 1.97 -14.62
N LEU A 33 -2.50 1.14 -14.34
CA LEU A 33 -2.35 0.53 -13.03
C LEU A 33 -1.99 1.57 -11.97
N ILE A 34 -1.10 2.49 -12.30
CA ILE A 34 -0.73 3.58 -11.40
C ILE A 34 -1.97 4.42 -11.06
N LYS A 35 -2.79 4.73 -12.06
CA LYS A 35 -4.04 5.46 -11.83
C LYS A 35 -4.97 4.69 -10.92
N GLN A 36 -5.13 3.38 -11.14
CA GLN A 36 -5.94 2.52 -10.30
C GLN A 36 -5.47 2.55 -8.85
N VAL A 37 -4.16 2.46 -8.64
CA VAL A 37 -3.57 2.49 -7.30
C VAL A 37 -3.80 3.86 -6.65
N ASN A 38 -3.58 4.95 -7.38
CA ASN A 38 -3.84 6.29 -6.86
C ASN A 38 -5.29 6.46 -6.43
N ASP A 39 -6.22 6.05 -7.28
CA ASP A 39 -7.65 6.16 -6.97
C ASP A 39 -8.02 5.33 -5.75
N ALA A 40 -7.47 4.13 -5.65
CA ALA A 40 -7.73 3.26 -4.51
C ALA A 40 -7.17 3.83 -3.20
N LEU A 41 -5.96 4.38 -3.25
CA LEU A 41 -5.35 5.01 -2.07
C LEU A 41 -6.12 6.25 -1.63
N GLU A 42 -6.60 7.05 -2.59
CA GLU A 42 -7.44 8.21 -2.26
C GLU A 42 -8.73 7.80 -1.57
N ALA A 43 -9.32 6.69 -2.02
CA ALA A 43 -10.60 6.24 -1.47
C ALA A 43 -10.45 5.48 -0.16
N ARG A 44 -9.35 4.75 0.01
CA ARG A 44 -9.25 3.76 1.10
C ARG A 44 -8.06 3.95 2.05
N GLU A 45 -7.04 4.70 1.66
CA GLU A 45 -5.77 4.88 2.35
C GLU A 45 -4.90 3.62 2.45
N LEU A 46 -5.50 2.47 2.72
CA LEU A 46 -4.80 1.19 2.87
C LEU A 46 -5.35 0.20 1.86
N ILE A 47 -4.46 -0.35 1.03
CA ILE A 47 -4.87 -1.29 -0.02
C ILE A 47 -3.94 -2.49 -0.05
N LYS A 48 -4.45 -3.60 -0.57
CA LYS A 48 -3.68 -4.82 -0.75
C LYS A 48 -3.63 -5.16 -2.24
N GLY A 49 -2.45 -5.56 -2.68
CA GLY A 49 -2.23 -6.01 -4.05
C GLY A 49 -1.47 -7.32 -4.09
N ARG A 50 -1.36 -7.87 -5.28
CA ARG A 50 -0.54 -9.06 -5.49
C ARG A 50 0.02 -9.09 -6.91
N VAL A 51 1.11 -9.82 -7.09
CA VAL A 51 1.64 -10.12 -8.41
C VAL A 51 1.11 -11.48 -8.86
N LEU A 52 0.74 -11.55 -10.13
CA LEU A 52 0.23 -12.79 -10.73
C LEU A 52 1.41 -13.65 -11.18
N GLU A 53 1.15 -14.93 -11.44
CA GLU A 53 2.19 -15.87 -11.84
C GLU A 53 2.94 -15.45 -13.10
N ASN A 54 2.25 -14.77 -14.01
CA ASN A 54 2.87 -14.33 -15.28
C ASN A 54 3.59 -12.98 -15.16
N SER A 55 3.67 -12.40 -13.97
CA SER A 55 4.39 -11.16 -13.77
C SER A 55 5.90 -11.38 -13.84
N LEU A 56 6.58 -10.43 -14.47
CA LEU A 56 8.05 -10.41 -14.50
C LEU A 56 8.63 -9.75 -13.25
N LEU A 57 7.78 -9.12 -12.45
CA LEU A 57 8.19 -8.46 -11.20
C LEU A 57 7.86 -9.35 -10.02
N THR A 58 8.73 -9.29 -9.00
CA THR A 58 8.39 -9.87 -7.71
C THR A 58 7.43 -8.93 -6.98
N ALA A 59 6.80 -9.43 -5.93
CA ALA A 59 5.91 -8.59 -5.12
C ALA A 59 6.65 -7.39 -4.55
N ARG A 60 7.89 -7.56 -4.10
CA ARG A 60 8.71 -6.46 -3.58
C ARG A 60 9.03 -5.43 -4.65
N GLU A 61 9.42 -5.87 -5.83
CA GLU A 61 9.71 -4.96 -6.93
C GLU A 61 8.48 -4.16 -7.32
N ALA A 62 7.33 -4.84 -7.43
CA ALA A 62 6.08 -4.17 -7.78
C ALA A 62 5.68 -3.15 -6.71
N ALA A 63 5.77 -3.54 -5.44
CA ALA A 63 5.42 -2.66 -4.33
C ALA A 63 6.31 -1.41 -4.32
N GLU A 64 7.61 -1.58 -4.52
CA GLU A 64 8.56 -0.48 -4.51
C GLU A 64 8.34 0.47 -5.68
N GLU A 65 8.06 -0.05 -6.87
CA GLU A 65 7.75 0.79 -8.02
C GLU A 65 6.45 1.58 -7.80
N LEU A 66 5.43 0.93 -7.25
CA LEU A 66 4.17 1.60 -6.97
C LEU A 66 4.33 2.64 -5.86
N ALA A 67 5.18 2.38 -4.87
CA ALA A 67 5.45 3.33 -3.80
C ALA A 67 6.02 4.64 -4.35
N VAL A 68 6.94 4.55 -5.31
CA VAL A 68 7.52 5.72 -5.96
C VAL A 68 6.47 6.41 -6.84
N ALA A 69 5.80 5.64 -7.70
CA ALA A 69 4.86 6.20 -8.68
C ALA A 69 3.63 6.83 -8.03
N ALA A 70 3.11 6.21 -6.97
CA ALA A 70 1.91 6.68 -6.30
C ALA A 70 2.20 7.45 -5.01
N ARG A 71 3.47 7.63 -4.67
CA ARG A 71 3.90 8.34 -3.45
C ARG A 71 3.24 7.77 -2.21
N CYS A 72 3.40 6.47 -2.03
CA CYS A 72 2.83 5.77 -0.88
C CYS A 72 3.90 4.96 -0.16
N GLU A 73 3.52 4.39 0.98
CA GLU A 73 4.42 3.58 1.79
C GLU A 73 4.15 2.11 1.56
N VAL A 74 5.22 1.31 1.47
CA VAL A 74 5.11 -0.14 1.46
C VAL A 74 5.00 -0.58 2.92
N VAL A 75 3.85 -1.13 3.28
CA VAL A 75 3.61 -1.59 4.65
C VAL A 75 4.15 -2.98 4.87
N GLN A 76 3.93 -3.87 3.88
CA GLN A 76 4.28 -5.27 4.02
C GLN A 76 4.41 -5.92 2.65
N VAL A 77 5.31 -6.88 2.55
CA VAL A 77 5.40 -7.77 1.38
C VAL A 77 5.49 -9.19 1.92
N ILE A 78 4.52 -10.03 1.56
CA ILE A 78 4.48 -11.44 1.95
C ILE A 78 4.15 -12.30 0.72
N GLY A 79 5.08 -13.18 0.33
CA GLY A 79 4.89 -14.03 -0.82
C GLY A 79 4.63 -13.20 -2.07
N SER A 80 3.49 -13.44 -2.71
CA SER A 80 3.08 -12.69 -3.90
C SER A 80 2.25 -11.45 -3.60
N LYS A 81 2.00 -11.15 -2.32
CA LYS A 81 1.13 -10.04 -1.91
C LYS A 81 1.91 -8.90 -1.31
N PHE A 82 1.33 -7.70 -1.42
CA PHE A 82 1.89 -6.49 -0.82
C PHE A 82 0.78 -5.59 -0.30
N VAL A 83 1.13 -4.74 0.66
CA VAL A 83 0.20 -3.79 1.28
C VAL A 83 0.81 -2.40 1.14
N LEU A 84 0.00 -1.47 0.66
CA LEU A 84 0.39 -0.07 0.45
C LEU A 84 -0.50 0.84 1.27
N TYR A 85 0.08 1.94 1.75
CA TYR A 85 -0.63 2.93 2.54
C TYR A 85 -0.26 4.34 2.12
N ARG A 86 -1.26 5.22 2.01
CA ARG A 86 -1.06 6.65 1.82
C ARG A 86 -2.11 7.41 2.61
N MET A 87 -1.65 8.28 3.51
CA MET A 87 -2.56 9.08 4.31
C MET A 87 -3.29 10.09 3.43
N GLN A 88 -4.60 10.19 3.62
CA GLN A 88 -5.42 11.17 2.91
C GLN A 88 -5.04 12.57 3.39
N HIS A 89 -4.83 13.50 2.44
CA HIS A 89 -4.50 14.88 2.75
C HIS A 89 -5.61 15.58 3.54
N ASP A 90 -6.84 15.35 3.11
CA ASP A 90 -8.00 15.95 3.77
C ASP A 90 -8.31 15.18 5.04
N LYS A 91 -8.10 15.81 6.18
CA LYS A 91 -8.32 15.17 7.49
C LYS A 91 -9.74 14.64 7.64
N SER A 92 -10.72 15.32 7.04
CA SER A 92 -12.13 14.89 7.14
C SER A 92 -12.41 13.60 6.38
N LYS A 93 -11.53 13.23 5.44
CA LYS A 93 -11.69 12.03 4.62
C LYS A 93 -10.82 10.86 5.09
N ARG A 94 -10.04 11.06 6.15
CA ARG A 94 -9.18 10.00 6.67
C ARG A 94 -10.02 8.88 7.28
N LYS A 95 -9.71 7.66 6.88
CA LYS A 95 -10.43 6.47 7.34
C LYS A 95 -9.69 5.74 8.44
N ILE A 96 -8.37 5.90 8.49
CA ILE A 96 -7.52 5.21 9.43
C ILE A 96 -6.89 6.23 10.37
N LYS A 97 -7.13 6.03 11.66
CA LYS A 97 -6.46 6.83 12.68
C LYS A 97 -5.23 6.07 13.13
N LEU A 98 -4.06 6.52 12.68
CA LEU A 98 -2.81 5.89 13.06
C LEU A 98 -2.55 6.08 14.55
N VAL A 99 -2.00 5.04 15.18
CA VAL A 99 -1.53 5.16 16.54
C VAL A 99 -0.44 6.22 16.60
N LYS A 100 -0.38 6.95 17.70
CA LYS A 100 0.61 8.00 17.84
C LYS A 100 2.01 7.40 17.87
N ALA A 101 2.93 8.05 17.18
CA ALA A 101 4.34 7.71 17.27
C ALA A 101 4.79 7.96 18.70
N LYS A 102 5.41 6.94 19.31
CA LYS A 102 5.91 7.10 20.66
C LYS A 102 7.10 8.04 20.63
N ARG A 103 7.04 9.06 21.45
CA ARG A 103 8.17 9.97 21.62
C ARG A 103 9.03 9.52 22.78
N SER A 104 10.33 9.50 22.54
CA SER A 104 11.29 9.45 23.60
C SER A 104 11.29 10.80 24.28
N VAL A 105 11.16 10.80 25.55
CA VAL A 105 11.17 12.04 26.29
C VAL A 105 12.48 12.13 27.05
#